data_6acd008a9697d1be88b7817c271b6bc8
#
_entry.id   6acd008a9697d1be88b7817c271b6bc8
#
_cell.length_a   1.000
_cell.length_b   1.000
_cell.length_c   1.000
_cell.angle_alpha   90.00
_cell.angle_beta   90.00
_cell.angle_gamma   90.00
#
_symmetry.space_group_name_H-M   'P 1'
#
loop_
_entity.id
_entity.type
_entity.pdbx_description
1 polymer ?
#
loop_
_entity_poly.entity_id
_entity_poly.type
_entity_poly.pdbx_seq_one_letter_code
_entity_poly.pdbx_strand_id
1 'polypeptide(L)'
;IITYTINMKKILAAIFALQLSFAPLLAQAPMDGGVWKDNTGKHINAHGGSIFNYKGTYYWYGESRSDDGKPYSSLGVSCFTSKNLKDWTNHGLVLPVSNESGSDIEGGCIIERPKVLYNAKTKKFVMWFHLELKGRGYGAARAAVAVSDTPFGPFKFVRSGRVNAGVYPIGFAKPDTTDLRHQLLYPELKKWWTPEWRIQIESGMFFMRDIDCVKMARDMTVFVDDDDAA
;
A
#
# COMPACT_ATOMS: atom_id res chain seq x y z
N ILE A 1 -71.31 15.00 13.03
CA ILE A 1 -70.45 13.98 12.42
C ILE A 1 -69.79 14.64 11.23
N ILE A 2 -68.45 14.91 11.32
CA ILE A 2 -67.69 15.51 10.22
C ILE A 2 -67.15 14.35 9.40
N THR A 3 -67.65 14.20 8.18
CA THR A 3 -67.20 13.18 7.25
C THR A 3 -66.06 13.73 6.42
N TYR A 4 -64.81 13.26 6.66
CA TYR A 4 -63.66 13.62 5.83
C TYR A 4 -63.66 12.78 4.56
N THR A 5 -63.97 13.38 3.44
CA THR A 5 -63.86 12.75 2.14
C THR A 5 -62.38 12.71 1.71
N ILE A 6 -61.72 11.60 1.87
CA ILE A 6 -60.31 11.45 1.45
C ILE A 6 -60.25 11.43 -0.08
N ASN A 7 -59.60 12.43 -0.65
CA ASN A 7 -59.47 12.55 -2.10
C ASN A 7 -58.38 11.55 -2.64
N MET A 8 -58.83 10.37 -3.03
CA MET A 8 -57.96 9.29 -3.52
C MET A 8 -57.02 9.71 -4.66
N LYS A 9 -57.41 10.67 -5.50
CA LYS A 9 -56.55 11.18 -6.58
C LYS A 9 -55.31 11.91 -6.04
N LYS A 10 -55.45 12.61 -4.91
CA LYS A 10 -54.31 13.29 -4.26
C LYS A 10 -53.37 12.27 -3.55
N ILE A 11 -53.91 11.20 -3.02
CA ILE A 11 -53.10 10.11 -2.41
C ILE A 11 -52.35 9.36 -3.50
N LEU A 12 -52.97 9.04 -4.62
CA LEU A 12 -52.28 8.38 -5.76
C LEU A 12 -51.18 9.30 -6.33
N ALA A 13 -51.40 10.58 -6.47
CA ALA A 13 -50.40 11.54 -6.93
C ALA A 13 -49.21 11.66 -5.96
N ALA A 14 -49.48 11.63 -4.65
CA ALA A 14 -48.43 11.65 -3.63
C ALA A 14 -47.59 10.34 -3.61
N ILE A 15 -48.22 9.18 -3.79
CA ILE A 15 -47.54 7.89 -3.88
C ILE A 15 -46.68 7.80 -5.16
N PHE A 16 -47.18 8.34 -6.29
CA PHE A 16 -46.43 8.37 -7.55
C PHE A 16 -45.22 9.33 -7.46
N ALA A 17 -45.38 10.49 -6.79
CA ALA A 17 -44.29 11.42 -6.54
C ALA A 17 -43.23 10.83 -5.59
N LEU A 18 -43.63 10.00 -4.60
CA LEU A 18 -42.70 9.35 -3.68
C LEU A 18 -41.91 8.21 -4.35
N GLN A 19 -42.48 7.54 -5.37
CA GLN A 19 -41.76 6.50 -6.13
C GLN A 19 -40.72 7.08 -7.09
N LEU A 20 -40.92 8.31 -7.57
CA LEU A 20 -39.94 9.01 -8.42
C LEU A 20 -38.70 9.50 -7.63
N SER A 21 -38.80 9.61 -6.29
CA SER A 21 -37.71 10.02 -5.44
C SER A 21 -36.74 8.89 -5.06
N PHE A 22 -37.08 7.64 -5.34
CA PHE A 22 -36.23 6.46 -5.24
C PHE A 22 -35.74 6.02 -6.63
N ALA A 23 -35.27 6.93 -7.45
CA ALA A 23 -34.33 6.53 -8.48
C ALA A 23 -33.12 5.94 -7.74
N PRO A 24 -32.77 4.64 -7.88
CA PRO A 24 -31.55 4.16 -7.30
C PRO A 24 -30.45 5.04 -7.88
N LEU A 25 -29.68 5.67 -7.02
CA LEU A 25 -28.40 6.22 -7.40
C LEU A 25 -27.59 4.97 -7.77
N LEU A 26 -27.74 4.52 -9.02
CA LEU A 26 -26.88 3.50 -9.59
C LEU A 26 -25.48 4.14 -9.51
N ALA A 27 -24.74 3.79 -8.47
CA ALA A 27 -23.35 4.06 -8.43
C ALA A 27 -22.82 3.48 -9.75
N GLN A 28 -22.47 4.36 -10.66
CA GLN A 28 -21.92 3.95 -11.94
C GLN A 28 -20.72 3.07 -11.61
N ALA A 29 -20.76 1.81 -12.04
CA ALA A 29 -19.68 0.87 -11.78
C ALA A 29 -18.36 1.55 -12.15
N PRO A 30 -17.29 1.35 -11.35
CA PRO A 30 -15.97 1.80 -11.74
C PRO A 30 -15.71 1.29 -13.16
N MET A 31 -15.06 2.11 -13.98
CA MET A 31 -14.83 1.84 -15.38
C MET A 31 -14.29 0.42 -15.59
N ASP A 32 -14.98 -0.35 -16.43
CA ASP A 32 -14.63 -1.73 -16.79
C ASP A 32 -13.23 -1.80 -17.43
N GLY A 33 -12.17 -1.91 -16.62
CA GLY A 33 -10.81 -2.08 -17.10
C GLY A 33 -10.24 -0.93 -17.94
N GLY A 34 -10.90 0.21 -18.01
CA GLY A 34 -10.43 1.38 -18.71
C GLY A 34 -9.27 2.10 -18.00
N VAL A 35 -8.55 2.93 -18.72
CA VAL A 35 -7.49 3.77 -18.17
C VAL A 35 -8.12 4.88 -17.32
N TRP A 36 -7.76 4.91 -16.02
CA TRP A 36 -8.19 5.99 -15.13
C TRP A 36 -7.38 7.25 -15.41
N LYS A 37 -8.10 8.36 -15.58
CA LYS A 37 -7.52 9.66 -15.89
C LYS A 37 -7.72 10.63 -14.73
N ASP A 38 -6.74 11.51 -14.55
CA ASP A 38 -6.85 12.63 -13.63
C ASP A 38 -7.61 13.82 -14.27
N ASN A 39 -7.76 14.90 -13.50
CA ASN A 39 -8.43 16.13 -13.93
C ASN A 39 -7.74 16.85 -15.11
N THR A 40 -6.53 16.44 -15.49
CA THR A 40 -5.81 16.94 -16.66
C THR A 40 -5.98 16.05 -17.89
N GLY A 41 -6.71 14.94 -17.75
CA GLY A 41 -6.92 13.94 -18.78
C GLY A 41 -5.76 12.95 -18.95
N LYS A 42 -4.74 13.00 -18.11
CA LYS A 42 -3.60 12.09 -18.10
C LYS A 42 -3.92 10.82 -17.30
N HIS A 43 -3.28 9.72 -17.68
CA HIS A 43 -3.32 8.48 -16.92
C HIS A 43 -2.84 8.67 -15.48
N ILE A 44 -3.56 8.11 -14.52
CA ILE A 44 -3.16 8.09 -13.11
C ILE A 44 -1.99 7.14 -12.94
N ASN A 45 -0.79 7.70 -12.79
CA ASN A 45 0.44 6.97 -12.56
C ASN A 45 0.66 6.77 -11.04
N ALA A 46 0.00 5.75 -10.48
CA ALA A 46 -0.01 5.42 -9.06
C ALA A 46 -0.02 3.89 -8.86
N HIS A 47 1.02 3.22 -9.36
CA HIS A 47 1.13 1.76 -9.31
C HIS A 47 1.16 1.23 -7.88
N GLY A 48 0.51 0.07 -7.66
CA GLY A 48 0.49 -0.63 -6.36
C GLY A 48 -0.04 0.20 -5.19
N GLY A 49 -0.84 1.21 -5.49
CA GLY A 49 -1.23 2.24 -4.57
C GLY A 49 -2.21 1.81 -3.47
N SER A 50 -2.54 2.78 -2.64
CA SER A 50 -3.55 2.67 -1.61
C SER A 50 -4.40 3.94 -1.56
N ILE A 51 -5.64 3.78 -1.13
CA ILE A 51 -6.55 4.90 -0.90
C ILE A 51 -6.74 5.06 0.60
N PHE A 52 -6.52 6.28 1.06
CA PHE A 52 -6.69 6.70 2.45
C PHE A 52 -7.76 7.78 2.53
N ASN A 53 -8.76 7.62 3.40
CA ASN A 53 -9.75 8.66 3.64
C ASN A 53 -9.36 9.50 4.86
N TYR A 54 -9.28 10.81 4.66
CA TYR A 54 -9.03 11.73 5.75
C TYR A 54 -9.97 12.94 5.63
N LYS A 55 -10.80 13.15 6.65
CA LYS A 55 -11.78 14.24 6.72
C LYS A 55 -12.64 14.38 5.45
N GLY A 56 -13.12 13.25 4.94
CA GLY A 56 -14.01 13.20 3.77
C GLY A 56 -13.34 13.49 2.43
N THR A 57 -12.01 13.40 2.37
CA THR A 57 -11.23 13.43 1.13
C THR A 57 -10.50 12.11 1.00
N TYR A 58 -10.58 11.50 -0.17
CA TYR A 58 -9.82 10.31 -0.52
C TYR A 58 -8.48 10.74 -1.10
N TYR A 59 -7.42 10.12 -0.63
CA TYR A 59 -6.04 10.31 -1.08
C TYR A 59 -5.55 9.00 -1.66
N TRP A 60 -5.22 8.96 -2.93
CA TRP A 60 -4.64 7.81 -3.59
C TRP A 60 -3.15 8.03 -3.74
N TYR A 61 -2.37 7.24 -3.04
CA TYR A 61 -0.91 7.22 -3.15
C TYR A 61 -0.47 6.00 -3.93
N GLY A 62 0.50 6.15 -4.81
CA GLY A 62 1.07 5.03 -5.55
C GLY A 62 2.44 5.36 -6.09
N GLU A 63 3.18 4.32 -6.44
CA GLU A 63 4.43 4.47 -7.14
C GLU A 63 4.20 5.16 -8.48
N SER A 64 4.95 6.22 -8.74
CA SER A 64 5.04 6.88 -10.03
C SER A 64 6.25 6.35 -10.78
N ARG A 65 6.05 5.90 -12.01
CA ARG A 65 7.10 5.37 -12.88
C ARG A 65 7.30 6.26 -14.09
N SER A 66 8.54 6.30 -14.58
CA SER A 66 8.85 6.93 -15.86
C SER A 66 8.19 6.16 -17.01
N ASP A 67 7.76 6.88 -18.03
CA ASP A 67 7.18 6.30 -19.26
C ASP A 67 8.25 5.80 -20.25
N ASP A 68 9.55 5.79 -19.85
CA ASP A 68 10.64 5.39 -20.72
C ASP A 68 10.78 3.88 -20.95
N GLY A 69 9.87 3.10 -20.36
CA GLY A 69 9.82 1.64 -20.49
C GLY A 69 10.98 0.89 -19.83
N LYS A 70 11.86 1.60 -19.11
CA LYS A 70 12.97 0.96 -18.40
C LYS A 70 12.50 0.29 -17.12
N PRO A 71 13.01 -0.89 -16.79
CA PRO A 71 12.78 -1.49 -15.48
C PRO A 71 13.38 -0.58 -14.39
N TYR A 72 12.73 -0.56 -13.23
CA TYR A 72 13.21 0.21 -12.05
C TYR A 72 13.28 1.73 -12.26
N SER A 73 12.34 2.27 -13.02
CA SER A 73 12.23 3.69 -13.32
C SER A 73 11.35 4.46 -12.33
N SER A 74 11.41 4.10 -11.04
CA SER A 74 10.63 4.79 -10.00
C SER A 74 11.02 6.27 -9.94
N LEU A 75 10.00 7.14 -10.04
CA LEU A 75 10.16 8.59 -9.85
C LEU A 75 9.88 8.99 -8.41
N GLY A 76 9.23 8.10 -7.64
CA GLY A 76 8.80 8.34 -6.28
C GLY A 76 7.34 7.95 -6.06
N VAL A 77 6.69 8.61 -5.12
CA VAL A 77 5.26 8.41 -4.83
C VAL A 77 4.47 9.60 -5.29
N SER A 78 3.46 9.36 -6.13
CA SER A 78 2.45 10.35 -6.52
C SER A 78 1.26 10.35 -5.58
N CYS A 79 0.52 11.47 -5.53
CA CYS A 79 -0.73 11.59 -4.80
C CYS A 79 -1.82 12.19 -5.69
N PHE A 80 -3.00 11.59 -5.61
CA PHE A 80 -4.22 12.08 -6.23
C PHE A 80 -5.30 12.21 -5.18
N THR A 81 -6.18 13.21 -5.30
CA THR A 81 -7.30 13.38 -4.36
C THR A 81 -8.64 13.33 -5.06
N SER A 82 -9.65 12.84 -4.33
CA SER A 82 -11.02 12.78 -4.80
C SER A 82 -12.02 12.98 -3.66
N LYS A 83 -13.21 13.48 -4.00
CA LYS A 83 -14.36 13.51 -3.09
C LYS A 83 -15.37 12.41 -3.36
N ASN A 84 -15.28 11.75 -4.52
CA ASN A 84 -16.28 10.79 -5.01
C ASN A 84 -15.70 9.51 -5.60
N LEU A 85 -14.36 9.32 -5.51
CA LEU A 85 -13.62 8.17 -6.07
C LEU A 85 -13.68 8.06 -7.61
N LYS A 86 -14.16 9.09 -8.30
CA LYS A 86 -14.27 9.14 -9.76
C LYS A 86 -13.38 10.23 -10.35
N ASP A 87 -13.52 11.44 -9.82
CA ASP A 87 -12.80 12.61 -10.30
C ASP A 87 -11.56 12.82 -9.43
N TRP A 88 -10.38 12.65 -10.02
CA TRP A 88 -9.11 12.69 -9.33
C TRP A 88 -8.30 13.92 -9.68
N THR A 89 -7.90 14.68 -8.67
CA THR A 89 -7.00 15.82 -8.82
C THR A 89 -5.58 15.37 -8.56
N ASN A 90 -4.69 15.65 -9.51
CA ASN A 90 -3.27 15.31 -9.43
C ASN A 90 -2.49 16.33 -8.59
N HIS A 91 -1.74 15.86 -7.59
CA HIS A 91 -0.86 16.66 -6.74
C HIS A 91 0.63 16.46 -7.08
N GLY A 92 0.93 15.65 -8.09
CA GLY A 92 2.31 15.33 -8.48
C GLY A 92 3.01 14.38 -7.51
N LEU A 93 4.33 14.43 -7.50
CA LEU A 93 5.17 13.63 -6.62
C LEU A 93 5.16 14.23 -5.21
N VAL A 94 4.70 13.46 -4.24
CA VAL A 94 4.66 13.85 -2.82
C VAL A 94 5.85 13.31 -2.03
N LEU A 95 6.51 12.28 -2.57
CA LEU A 95 7.81 11.77 -2.14
C LEU A 95 8.63 11.45 -3.40
N PRO A 96 9.41 12.36 -3.94
CA PRO A 96 10.31 12.07 -5.06
C PRO A 96 11.47 11.18 -4.61
N VAL A 97 12.05 10.42 -5.55
CA VAL A 97 13.37 9.80 -5.32
C VAL A 97 14.41 10.88 -5.06
N SER A 98 15.43 10.56 -4.28
CA SER A 98 16.49 11.50 -3.93
C SER A 98 17.53 11.64 -5.05
N ASN A 99 18.02 12.84 -5.25
CA ASN A 99 19.19 13.09 -6.07
C ASN A 99 20.52 12.94 -5.29
N GLU A 100 20.42 12.72 -3.97
CA GLU A 100 21.58 12.55 -3.10
C GLU A 100 22.12 11.14 -3.24
N SER A 101 23.38 11.03 -3.65
CA SER A 101 24.07 9.74 -3.78
C SER A 101 24.25 9.09 -2.42
N GLY A 102 23.92 7.81 -2.34
CA GLY A 102 23.97 7.03 -1.09
C GLY A 102 22.72 7.13 -0.23
N SER A 103 21.72 7.92 -0.65
CA SER A 103 20.39 7.86 -0.05
C SER A 103 19.74 6.53 -0.35
N ASP A 104 19.07 5.93 0.62
CA ASP A 104 18.32 4.67 0.40
C ASP A 104 17.26 4.82 -0.71
N ILE A 105 16.71 6.03 -0.90
CA ILE A 105 15.75 6.35 -1.94
C ILE A 105 16.38 7.11 -3.12
N GLU A 106 17.67 6.94 -3.39
CA GLU A 106 18.30 7.56 -4.57
C GLU A 106 17.71 7.04 -5.89
N GLY A 107 17.78 7.86 -6.94
CA GLY A 107 17.29 7.50 -8.28
C GLY A 107 17.84 6.15 -8.75
N GLY A 108 16.94 5.24 -9.17
CA GLY A 108 17.22 3.84 -9.48
C GLY A 108 16.88 2.87 -8.34
N CYS A 109 16.38 3.35 -7.21
CA CYS A 109 15.69 2.52 -6.21
C CYS A 109 14.31 2.08 -6.74
N ILE A 110 13.68 1.14 -6.03
CA ILE A 110 12.29 0.72 -6.31
C ILE A 110 11.47 1.05 -5.08
N ILE A 111 10.48 1.93 -5.25
CA ILE A 111 9.49 2.24 -4.22
C ILE A 111 8.20 1.56 -4.61
N GLU A 112 7.65 0.72 -3.72
CA GLU A 112 6.42 -0.02 -4.01
C GLU A 112 5.44 0.02 -2.85
N ARG A 113 4.15 -0.14 -3.17
CA ARG A 113 3.06 -0.34 -2.21
C ARG A 113 2.98 0.72 -1.10
N PRO A 114 3.06 2.02 -1.39
CA PRO A 114 2.96 3.04 -0.34
C PRO A 114 1.61 2.98 0.37
N LYS A 115 1.65 3.11 1.70
CA LYS A 115 0.49 3.17 2.59
C LYS A 115 0.65 4.38 3.50
N VAL A 116 -0.37 5.19 3.62
CA VAL A 116 -0.34 6.39 4.47
C VAL A 116 -1.38 6.28 5.58
N LEU A 117 -0.96 6.65 6.79
CA LEU A 117 -1.81 6.80 7.96
C LEU A 117 -1.65 8.19 8.55
N TYR A 118 -2.66 8.67 9.23
CA TYR A 118 -2.54 9.82 10.12
C TYR A 118 -2.28 9.33 11.54
N ASN A 119 -1.16 9.73 12.10
CA ASN A 119 -0.82 9.45 13.49
C ASN A 119 -1.30 10.61 14.38
N ALA A 120 -2.35 10.37 15.15
CA ALA A 120 -2.99 11.39 15.98
C ALA A 120 -2.06 11.93 17.09
N LYS A 121 -1.20 11.08 17.64
CA LYS A 121 -0.26 11.43 18.72
C LYS A 121 0.82 12.41 18.24
N THR A 122 1.39 12.16 17.08
CA THR A 122 2.45 13.01 16.48
C THR A 122 1.89 14.09 15.56
N LYS A 123 0.60 14.00 15.20
CA LYS A 123 -0.08 14.88 14.24
C LYS A 123 0.61 14.87 12.86
N LYS A 124 1.19 13.73 12.49
CA LYS A 124 1.89 13.55 11.21
C LYS A 124 1.15 12.56 10.33
N PHE A 125 1.27 12.74 9.04
CA PHE A 125 0.99 11.70 8.05
C PHE A 125 2.25 10.86 7.91
N VAL A 126 2.10 9.55 8.10
CA VAL A 126 3.20 8.59 8.06
C VAL A 126 2.99 7.68 6.86
N MET A 127 3.94 7.65 5.97
CA MET A 127 3.97 6.79 4.79
C MET A 127 4.91 5.62 5.04
N TRP A 128 4.39 4.40 4.91
CA TRP A 128 5.16 3.17 4.88
C TRP A 128 5.21 2.64 3.46
N PHE A 129 6.35 2.12 3.04
CA PHE A 129 6.50 1.54 1.70
C PHE A 129 7.58 0.46 1.67
N HIS A 130 7.46 -0.45 0.70
CA HIS A 130 8.52 -1.38 0.35
C HIS A 130 9.60 -0.66 -0.45
N LEU A 131 10.84 -0.91 -0.09
CA LEU A 131 11.99 -0.29 -0.73
C LEU A 131 13.04 -1.32 -1.13
N GLU A 132 13.40 -1.30 -2.41
CA GLU A 132 14.60 -1.96 -2.91
C GLU A 132 15.65 -0.92 -3.26
N LEU A 133 16.87 -1.17 -2.81
CA LEU A 133 17.98 -0.24 -3.02
C LEU A 133 18.48 -0.30 -4.48
N LYS A 134 18.97 0.80 -4.99
CA LYS A 134 19.58 0.91 -6.30
C LYS A 134 20.59 -0.22 -6.54
N GLY A 135 20.48 -0.89 -7.68
CA GLY A 135 21.40 -1.94 -8.09
C GLY A 135 21.31 -3.27 -7.29
N ARG A 136 20.33 -3.39 -6.36
CA ARG A 136 20.15 -4.58 -5.55
C ARG A 136 19.03 -5.51 -6.03
N GLY A 137 18.34 -5.11 -7.12
CA GLY A 137 17.13 -5.80 -7.57
C GLY A 137 16.13 -5.91 -6.41
N TYR A 138 15.56 -7.10 -6.20
CA TYR A 138 14.66 -7.38 -5.08
C TYR A 138 15.38 -8.01 -3.86
N GLY A 139 16.66 -7.70 -3.67
CA GLY A 139 17.48 -8.28 -2.59
C GLY A 139 17.51 -7.47 -1.29
N ALA A 140 17.17 -6.18 -1.31
CA ALA A 140 17.18 -5.35 -0.11
C ALA A 140 15.95 -5.61 0.78
N ALA A 141 14.76 -5.69 0.20
CA ALA A 141 13.49 -6.01 0.85
C ALA A 141 13.26 -5.27 2.17
N ARG A 142 13.36 -3.92 2.12
CA ARG A 142 13.27 -3.05 3.29
C ARG A 142 11.87 -2.47 3.46
N ALA A 143 11.43 -2.33 4.71
CA ALA A 143 10.38 -1.38 5.07
C ALA A 143 10.99 0.01 5.15
N ALA A 144 10.34 0.99 4.58
CA ALA A 144 10.79 2.38 4.58
C ALA A 144 9.69 3.30 5.12
N VAL A 145 10.10 4.40 5.73
CA VAL A 145 9.20 5.36 6.36
C VAL A 145 9.51 6.77 5.88
N ALA A 146 8.46 7.51 5.55
CA ALA A 146 8.49 8.94 5.31
C ALA A 146 7.35 9.63 6.08
N VAL A 147 7.54 10.91 6.42
CA VAL A 147 6.56 11.68 7.19
C VAL A 147 6.27 13.03 6.55
N SER A 148 5.05 13.52 6.78
CA SER A 148 4.62 14.85 6.34
C SER A 148 3.68 15.50 7.34
N ASP A 149 3.60 16.83 7.31
CA ASP A 149 2.63 17.62 8.06
C ASP A 149 1.26 17.70 7.35
N THR A 150 1.25 17.41 6.05
CA THR A 150 0.03 17.47 5.23
C THR A 150 -0.19 16.15 4.48
N PRO A 151 -1.44 15.77 4.16
CA PRO A 151 -1.70 14.50 3.48
C PRO A 151 -1.17 14.45 2.05
N PHE A 152 -0.96 15.58 1.39
CA PHE A 152 -0.40 15.67 0.04
C PHE A 152 1.07 16.06 0.02
N GLY A 153 1.79 15.85 1.14
CA GLY A 153 3.23 16.06 1.21
C GLY A 153 3.65 17.53 1.39
N PRO A 154 4.93 17.88 1.11
CA PRO A 154 5.97 16.93 0.77
C PRO A 154 6.29 15.97 1.91
N PHE A 155 6.44 14.69 1.59
CA PHE A 155 6.93 13.71 2.55
C PHE A 155 8.46 13.77 2.63
N LYS A 156 8.97 13.66 3.86
CA LYS A 156 10.41 13.57 4.14
C LYS A 156 10.77 12.15 4.48
N PHE A 157 11.68 11.56 3.72
CA PHE A 157 12.22 10.23 4.02
C PHE A 157 12.89 10.25 5.40
N VAL A 158 12.61 9.24 6.21
CA VAL A 158 13.16 9.12 7.57
C VAL A 158 14.25 8.05 7.61
N ARG A 159 13.90 6.84 7.22
CA ARG A 159 14.80 5.68 7.23
C ARG A 159 14.22 4.49 6.49
N SER A 160 15.07 3.52 6.20
CA SER A 160 14.63 2.19 5.81
C SER A 160 15.41 1.10 6.55
N GLY A 161 14.87 -0.09 6.57
CA GLY A 161 15.53 -1.25 7.17
C GLY A 161 14.70 -2.51 7.01
N ARG A 162 15.30 -3.64 7.27
CA ARG A 162 14.55 -4.87 7.45
C ARG A 162 13.92 -4.91 8.83
N VAL A 163 12.77 -5.57 8.94
CA VAL A 163 12.00 -5.62 10.19
C VAL A 163 12.61 -6.62 11.15
N ASN A 164 12.58 -6.28 12.44
CA ASN A 164 13.03 -7.16 13.52
C ASN A 164 14.46 -7.67 13.38
N ALA A 165 15.39 -6.76 13.04
CA ALA A 165 16.82 -7.08 12.98
C ALA A 165 17.31 -7.71 14.28
N GLY A 166 17.89 -8.90 14.19
CA GLY A 166 18.44 -9.62 15.34
C GLY A 166 17.41 -10.22 16.29
N VAL A 167 16.12 -10.19 15.94
CA VAL A 167 15.05 -10.80 16.76
C VAL A 167 14.70 -12.18 16.20
N TYR A 168 14.82 -13.18 17.05
CA TYR A 168 14.48 -14.56 16.72
C TYR A 168 13.04 -14.87 17.15
N PRO A 169 12.37 -15.83 16.49
CA PRO A 169 11.05 -16.30 16.92
C PRO A 169 11.10 -16.80 18.37
N ILE A 170 9.99 -16.67 19.08
CA ILE A 170 9.85 -17.17 20.46
C ILE A 170 10.11 -18.67 20.46
N GLY A 171 10.98 -19.13 21.38
CA GLY A 171 11.37 -20.55 21.48
C GLY A 171 12.52 -20.96 20.57
N PHE A 172 13.05 -20.04 19.74
CA PHE A 172 14.21 -20.29 18.89
C PHE A 172 15.50 -19.84 19.60
N ALA A 173 16.40 -20.76 19.91
CA ALA A 173 17.73 -20.43 20.38
C ALA A 173 18.67 -20.10 19.22
N LYS A 174 19.60 -19.14 19.45
CA LYS A 174 20.58 -18.76 18.41
C LYS A 174 21.39 -19.96 17.85
N PRO A 175 21.76 -20.99 18.64
CA PRO A 175 22.40 -22.19 18.12
C PRO A 175 21.56 -22.97 17.11
N ASP A 176 20.23 -22.91 17.22
CA ASP A 176 19.31 -23.60 16.31
C ASP A 176 19.31 -22.94 14.93
N THR A 177 19.83 -21.73 14.82
CA THR A 177 19.93 -20.98 13.57
C THR A 177 21.21 -21.27 12.79
N THR A 178 22.20 -21.90 13.39
CA THR A 178 23.51 -22.14 12.82
C THR A 178 23.63 -23.50 12.15
N ASP A 179 22.81 -24.49 12.55
CA ASP A 179 22.78 -25.80 11.89
C ASP A 179 21.42 -26.10 11.23
N LEU A 180 21.21 -25.43 10.14
CA LEU A 180 20.02 -25.57 9.32
C LEU A 180 19.87 -26.90 8.63
N ARG A 181 20.97 -27.56 8.40
CA ARG A 181 20.96 -28.89 7.78
C ARG A 181 20.20 -29.90 8.63
N HIS A 182 20.17 -29.71 9.96
CA HIS A 182 19.36 -30.53 10.85
C HIS A 182 17.85 -30.40 10.59
N GLN A 183 17.36 -29.20 10.36
CA GLN A 183 15.93 -28.97 10.08
C GLN A 183 15.50 -29.54 8.72
N LEU A 184 16.42 -29.59 7.77
CA LEU A 184 16.22 -30.21 6.46
C LEU A 184 16.06 -31.74 6.54
N LEU A 185 16.42 -32.31 7.66
CA LEU A 185 16.38 -33.74 7.87
C LEU A 185 15.06 -34.25 8.48
N TYR A 186 14.13 -33.33 8.82
CA TYR A 186 12.80 -33.74 9.31
C TYR A 186 12.08 -34.56 8.23
N PRO A 187 11.77 -35.85 8.49
CA PRO A 187 11.16 -36.73 7.49
C PRO A 187 9.85 -36.20 6.92
N GLU A 188 9.07 -35.51 7.74
CA GLU A 188 7.79 -34.89 7.38
C GLU A 188 7.91 -33.79 6.34
N LEU A 189 9.06 -33.13 6.26
CA LEU A 189 9.30 -32.06 5.28
C LEU A 189 9.85 -32.61 3.95
N LYS A 190 10.49 -33.79 3.96
CA LYS A 190 11.09 -34.38 2.75
C LYS A 190 10.10 -34.61 1.61
N LYS A 191 8.84 -34.90 1.92
CA LYS A 191 7.79 -35.13 0.93
C LYS A 191 7.45 -33.86 0.09
N TRP A 192 7.84 -32.68 0.55
CA TRP A 192 7.58 -31.41 -0.12
C TRP A 192 8.77 -30.91 -0.93
N TRP A 193 9.89 -31.62 -0.91
CA TRP A 193 11.11 -31.15 -1.54
C TRP A 193 11.18 -31.59 -3.00
N THR A 194 11.11 -30.60 -3.89
CA THR A 194 11.65 -30.79 -5.23
C THR A 194 13.17 -30.65 -5.18
N PRO A 195 13.93 -31.18 -6.18
CA PRO A 195 15.36 -31.00 -6.26
C PRO A 195 15.80 -29.54 -6.18
N GLU A 196 15.03 -28.62 -6.79
CA GLU A 196 15.29 -27.18 -6.79
C GLU A 196 15.12 -26.58 -5.39
N TRP A 197 14.06 -26.95 -4.66
CA TRP A 197 13.84 -26.56 -3.29
C TRP A 197 14.96 -27.03 -2.38
N ARG A 198 15.40 -28.26 -2.56
CA ARG A 198 16.48 -28.82 -1.78
C ARG A 198 17.78 -28.03 -1.93
N ILE A 199 18.16 -27.68 -3.16
CA ILE A 199 19.35 -26.86 -3.45
C ILE A 199 19.23 -25.51 -2.73
N GLN A 200 18.07 -24.86 -2.78
CA GLN A 200 17.84 -23.55 -2.16
C GLN A 200 17.91 -23.61 -0.63
N ILE A 201 17.39 -24.68 -0.04
CA ILE A 201 17.42 -24.91 1.40
C ILE A 201 18.84 -25.23 1.84
N GLU A 202 19.54 -26.16 1.15
CA GLU A 202 20.92 -26.54 1.46
C GLU A 202 21.90 -25.37 1.31
N SER A 203 21.61 -24.40 0.44
CA SER A 203 22.36 -23.16 0.32
C SER A 203 22.08 -22.15 1.45
N GLY A 204 21.16 -22.46 2.37
CA GLY A 204 20.77 -21.58 3.47
C GLY A 204 19.94 -20.36 3.05
N MET A 205 19.43 -20.32 1.82
CA MET A 205 18.79 -19.13 1.26
C MET A 205 17.62 -18.62 2.11
N PHE A 206 16.78 -19.49 2.65
CA PHE A 206 15.63 -19.06 3.45
C PHE A 206 16.00 -18.65 4.86
N PHE A 207 16.94 -19.31 5.46
CA PHE A 207 17.27 -19.14 6.87
C PHE A 207 18.26 -18.00 7.09
N MET A 208 19.35 -17.99 6.36
CA MET A 208 20.32 -16.89 6.44
C MET A 208 19.72 -15.58 5.99
N ARG A 209 18.83 -15.63 4.99
CA ARG A 209 18.16 -14.43 4.49
C ARG A 209 17.12 -13.90 5.46
N ASP A 210 16.31 -14.77 6.07
CA ASP A 210 15.11 -14.36 6.80
C ASP A 210 15.30 -14.30 8.31
N ILE A 211 16.32 -14.96 8.85
CA ILE A 211 16.63 -14.93 10.29
C ILE A 211 17.92 -14.17 10.56
N ASP A 212 19.04 -14.58 10.00
CA ASP A 212 20.33 -13.92 10.26
C ASP A 212 20.44 -12.54 9.60
N CYS A 213 19.95 -12.43 8.35
CA CYS A 213 19.94 -11.18 7.61
C CYS A 213 18.69 -10.34 7.83
N VAL A 214 17.83 -10.73 8.78
CA VAL A 214 16.60 -10.03 9.13
C VAL A 214 15.43 -10.27 8.16
N LYS A 215 14.22 -10.27 8.70
CA LYS A 215 12.99 -10.51 7.94
C LYS A 215 12.81 -9.49 6.81
N MET A 216 12.54 -10.00 5.63
CA MET A 216 12.18 -9.16 4.50
C MET A 216 10.85 -8.46 4.76
N ALA A 217 10.76 -7.20 4.36
CA ALA A 217 9.53 -6.46 4.31
C ALA A 217 9.24 -6.08 2.87
N ARG A 218 8.15 -6.59 2.34
CA ARG A 218 7.70 -6.31 0.97
C ARG A 218 6.29 -5.77 0.97
N ASP A 219 5.36 -6.46 0.34
CA ASP A 219 3.96 -6.05 0.34
C ASP A 219 3.45 -6.00 1.77
N MET A 220 2.99 -4.82 2.17
CA MET A 220 2.50 -4.57 3.51
C MET A 220 1.15 -3.85 3.45
N THR A 221 0.39 -4.02 4.49
CA THR A 221 -0.73 -3.14 4.80
C THR A 221 -0.53 -2.56 6.18
N VAL A 222 -1.15 -1.43 6.43
CA VAL A 222 -1.12 -0.73 7.72
C VAL A 222 -2.54 -0.33 8.09
N PHE A 223 -2.82 -0.28 9.37
CA PHE A 223 -4.10 0.16 9.92
C PHE A 223 -3.85 0.91 11.22
N VAL A 224 -4.84 1.68 11.66
CA VAL A 224 -4.86 2.30 12.98
C VAL A 224 -5.66 1.37 13.88
N ASP A 225 -5.09 0.99 15.02
CA ASP A 225 -5.76 0.13 16.00
C ASP A 225 -6.79 0.93 16.83
N ASP A 226 -7.65 0.25 17.59
CA ASP A 226 -8.72 0.86 18.38
C ASP A 226 -8.21 1.80 19.49
N ASP A 227 -6.92 1.67 19.86
CA ASP A 227 -6.23 2.56 20.79
C ASP A 227 -5.51 3.75 20.12
N ASP A 228 -5.81 4.02 18.83
CA ASP A 228 -5.12 5.01 18.00
C ASP A 228 -3.61 4.76 17.82
N ALA A 229 -3.13 3.56 18.12
CA ALA A 229 -1.76 3.16 17.84
C ALA A 229 -1.61 2.82 16.33
N ALA A 230 -0.54 3.33 15.71
CA ALA A 230 -0.20 3.11 14.30
C ALA A 230 1.28 2.86 14.13
#